data_c7214272b14aa19b3957758a71f8e94f
#
_entry.id   c7214272b14aa19b3957758a71f8e94f
#
_cell.length_a   1.000
_cell.length_b   1.000
_cell.length_c   1.000
_cell.angle_alpha   90.00
_cell.angle_beta   90.00
_cell.angle_gamma   90.00
#
_symmetry.space_group_name_H-M   'P 1'
#
loop_
_entity.id
_entity.type
_entity.pdbx_description
1 polymer ?
#
loop_
_entity_poly.entity_id
_entity_poly.type
_entity_poly.pdbx_seq_one_letter_code
_entity_poly.pdbx_strand_id
1 'polypeptide(L)'
;MHLPEQKTHIDLVFSNLDFYQTISDYIASCQSDSGSIPSLKAGMLDPWDHIESIMGLTTLGNIEAAKDGFNWLIKSQNEDGSWYSEFINDVPTKLNKQTHFSSYISVGLLHYFLITRDLEFITSIWPSVIKGVDFSIKLQNAKGTIPWCINEEGLPGDDYLITGSSSILKSLECAITLFEIINDPDTTKLKSWKVAYKSLRVALRNPDGLFDHKIDRKRFSMDWYYPVLCGAFELNSSKEIIHKTISEFYVEGLGIKCVKEEPWVTVAETNEFVIAAMKAEETDLAIKIFGEALNITDSSNIPYMGWQYVENIYWPDEKPSWTAGAVILAADAIFKFTDGANLFVDQQTRNL
;
A
#
# COMPACT_ATOMS: atom_id res chain seq x y z
N MET A 1 -22.13 15.68 17.13
CA MET A 1 -20.93 15.00 16.68
C MET A 1 -19.76 15.72 17.33
N HIS A 2 -19.08 15.14 18.33
CA HIS A 2 -17.82 15.68 18.83
C HIS A 2 -16.72 15.22 17.87
N LEU A 3 -16.21 16.16 17.11
CA LEU A 3 -15.00 15.92 16.32
C LEU A 3 -13.80 15.91 17.28
N PRO A 4 -12.73 15.13 17.00
CA PRO A 4 -11.45 15.34 17.65
C PRO A 4 -11.08 16.83 17.55
N GLU A 5 -10.36 17.39 18.53
CA GLU A 5 -9.99 18.81 18.49
C GLU A 5 -9.38 19.16 17.13
N GLN A 6 -10.08 20.04 16.40
CA GLN A 6 -9.61 20.48 15.09
C GLN A 6 -8.33 21.30 15.25
N LYS A 7 -7.25 20.82 14.67
CA LYS A 7 -6.00 21.58 14.55
C LYS A 7 -6.19 22.66 13.47
N THR A 8 -6.38 23.90 13.90
CA THR A 8 -6.81 25.04 13.07
C THR A 8 -5.64 25.76 12.37
N HIS A 9 -4.70 25.10 11.71
CA HIS A 9 -3.73 25.75 10.79
C HIS A 9 -3.28 24.76 9.71
N ILE A 10 -4.14 24.54 8.72
CA ILE A 10 -3.94 23.49 7.70
C ILE A 10 -2.78 23.77 6.75
N ASP A 11 -2.52 25.03 6.35
CA ASP A 11 -1.70 25.29 5.16
C ASP A 11 -0.19 25.38 5.37
N LEU A 12 0.30 25.72 6.56
CA LEU A 12 1.74 25.90 6.84
C LEU A 12 2.37 24.76 7.64
N VAL A 13 1.60 24.08 8.48
CA VAL A 13 2.11 22.99 9.34
C VAL A 13 2.29 21.71 8.53
N PHE A 14 1.37 21.42 7.63
CA PHE A 14 1.35 20.15 6.90
C PHE A 14 2.29 20.09 5.68
N SER A 15 2.79 21.23 5.20
CA SER A 15 3.87 21.26 4.21
C SER A 15 5.26 21.23 4.86
N ASN A 16 5.36 21.21 6.19
CA ASN A 16 6.63 21.15 6.89
C ASN A 16 7.09 19.70 7.10
N LEU A 17 8.23 19.35 6.51
CA LEU A 17 8.83 18.03 6.60
C LEU A 17 9.11 17.60 8.05
N ASP A 18 9.46 18.54 8.94
CA ASP A 18 9.73 18.27 10.36
C ASP A 18 8.50 17.67 11.10
N PHE A 19 7.28 18.01 10.65
CA PHE A 19 6.06 17.42 11.21
C PHE A 19 6.05 15.91 11.02
N TYR A 20 6.48 15.44 9.84
CA TYR A 20 6.46 14.01 9.50
C TYR A 20 7.67 13.26 10.04
N GLN A 21 8.74 13.95 10.45
CA GLN A 21 9.90 13.30 11.05
C GLN A 21 9.52 12.55 12.33
N THR A 22 8.69 13.15 13.19
CA THR A 22 8.19 12.49 14.41
C THR A 22 7.40 11.19 14.07
N ILE A 23 6.64 11.22 12.98
CA ILE A 23 5.88 10.04 12.52
C ILE A 23 6.83 8.96 12.00
N SER A 24 7.87 9.34 11.25
CA SER A 24 8.89 8.40 10.77
C SER A 24 9.74 7.82 11.91
N ASP A 25 10.10 8.63 12.90
CA ASP A 25 10.82 8.18 14.08
C ASP A 25 9.97 7.18 14.91
N TYR A 26 8.66 7.37 14.93
CA TYR A 26 7.74 6.41 15.52
C TYR A 26 7.78 5.06 14.78
N ILE A 27 7.73 5.05 13.44
CA ILE A 27 7.88 3.81 12.65
C ILE A 27 9.21 3.13 12.99
N ALA A 28 10.32 3.88 13.01
CA ALA A 28 11.64 3.37 13.38
C ALA A 28 11.65 2.77 14.80
N SER A 29 10.90 3.36 15.75
CA SER A 29 10.79 2.84 17.12
C SER A 29 10.03 1.51 17.23
N CYS A 30 9.21 1.17 16.23
CA CYS A 30 8.52 -0.12 16.13
C CYS A 30 9.44 -1.21 15.56
N GLN A 31 10.51 -0.84 14.86
CA GLN A 31 11.44 -1.79 14.23
C GLN A 31 12.21 -2.59 15.26
N SER A 32 12.32 -3.90 15.03
CA SER A 32 13.12 -4.81 15.84
C SER A 32 14.59 -4.83 15.40
N ASP A 33 15.46 -5.43 16.20
CA ASP A 33 16.89 -5.63 15.87
C ASP A 33 17.10 -6.53 14.64
N SER A 34 16.10 -7.33 14.26
CA SER A 34 16.15 -8.16 13.04
C SER A 34 15.89 -7.36 11.76
N GLY A 35 15.33 -6.14 11.88
CA GLY A 35 14.85 -5.29 10.80
C GLY A 35 13.35 -5.40 10.55
N SER A 36 12.61 -6.31 11.20
CA SER A 36 11.15 -6.42 11.08
C SER A 36 10.45 -5.18 11.65
N ILE A 37 9.41 -4.73 10.97
CA ILE A 37 8.59 -3.57 11.41
C ILE A 37 7.17 -4.07 11.64
N PRO A 38 6.84 -4.53 12.84
CA PRO A 38 5.46 -4.93 13.18
C PRO A 38 4.52 -3.71 13.24
N SER A 39 3.22 -3.98 13.18
CA SER A 39 2.18 -2.95 13.30
C SER A 39 2.31 -2.13 14.59
N LEU A 40 2.65 -2.79 15.68
CA LEU A 40 2.99 -2.20 16.98
C LEU A 40 4.27 -2.84 17.50
N LYS A 41 4.98 -2.18 18.39
CA LYS A 41 6.19 -2.75 19.00
C LYS A 41 5.89 -4.14 19.59
N ALA A 42 6.60 -5.16 19.12
CA ALA A 42 6.37 -6.58 19.44
C ALA A 42 4.99 -7.13 19.05
N GLY A 43 4.29 -6.44 18.15
CA GLY A 43 2.99 -6.85 17.60
C GLY A 43 3.10 -7.79 16.41
N MET A 44 1.97 -7.91 15.71
CA MET A 44 1.85 -8.65 14.47
C MET A 44 2.52 -7.87 13.32
N LEU A 45 3.11 -8.60 12.39
CA LEU A 45 3.63 -8.11 11.13
C LEU A 45 3.06 -8.92 9.98
N ASP A 46 2.58 -8.26 8.95
CA ASP A 46 2.44 -8.85 7.63
C ASP A 46 3.38 -8.15 6.62
N PRO A 47 3.72 -8.82 5.51
CA PRO A 47 4.69 -8.27 4.54
C PRO A 47 4.21 -6.99 3.83
N TRP A 48 2.91 -6.77 3.68
CA TRP A 48 2.38 -5.57 3.03
C TRP A 48 2.59 -4.33 3.92
N ASP A 49 2.07 -4.39 5.14
CA ASP A 49 2.18 -3.33 6.14
C ASP A 49 3.66 -2.99 6.44
N HIS A 50 4.50 -4.03 6.49
CA HIS A 50 5.94 -3.89 6.65
C HIS A 50 6.59 -3.08 5.51
N ILE A 51 6.20 -3.34 4.25
CA ILE A 51 6.73 -2.60 3.09
C ILE A 51 6.22 -1.16 3.08
N GLU A 52 4.98 -0.90 3.47
CA GLU A 52 4.46 0.46 3.59
C GLU A 52 5.20 1.26 4.67
N SER A 53 5.52 0.61 5.78
CA SER A 53 6.37 1.19 6.82
C SER A 53 7.78 1.51 6.30
N ILE A 54 8.40 0.61 5.52
CA ILE A 54 9.69 0.86 4.84
C ILE A 54 9.61 2.08 3.91
N MET A 55 8.53 2.21 3.14
CA MET A 55 8.35 3.38 2.26
C MET A 55 8.23 4.67 3.06
N GLY A 56 7.50 4.67 4.19
CA GLY A 56 7.43 5.81 5.10
C GLY A 56 8.81 6.21 5.66
N LEU A 57 9.60 5.25 6.10
CA LEU A 57 11.00 5.46 6.56
C LEU A 57 11.87 6.06 5.46
N THR A 58 11.76 5.53 4.25
CA THR A 58 12.55 5.97 3.09
C THR A 58 12.23 7.43 2.74
N THR A 59 10.97 7.81 2.75
CA THR A 59 10.50 9.18 2.42
C THR A 59 11.14 10.22 3.33
N LEU A 60 11.31 9.92 4.61
CA LEU A 60 11.87 10.85 5.60
C LEU A 60 13.39 10.65 5.85
N GLY A 61 14.07 9.88 5.00
CA GLY A 61 15.51 9.73 5.04
C GLY A 61 16.05 8.75 6.09
N ASN A 62 15.21 7.96 6.74
CA ASN A 62 15.61 6.86 7.64
C ASN A 62 16.11 5.65 6.83
N ILE A 63 17.12 5.87 6.00
CA ILE A 63 17.57 4.94 4.95
C ILE A 63 18.13 3.63 5.50
N GLU A 64 18.91 3.68 6.58
CA GLU A 64 19.47 2.45 7.17
C GLU A 64 18.36 1.56 7.76
N ALA A 65 17.38 2.15 8.45
CA ALA A 65 16.22 1.42 8.94
C ALA A 65 15.39 0.80 7.79
N ALA A 66 15.23 1.53 6.68
CA ALA A 66 14.57 1.00 5.47
C ALA A 66 15.36 -0.19 4.88
N LYS A 67 16.69 -0.10 4.79
CA LYS A 67 17.55 -1.22 4.35
C LYS A 67 17.42 -2.45 5.25
N ASP A 68 17.40 -2.25 6.56
CA ASP A 68 17.20 -3.35 7.52
C ASP A 68 15.83 -4.03 7.32
N GLY A 69 14.80 -3.26 7.03
CA GLY A 69 13.49 -3.80 6.65
C GLY A 69 13.55 -4.68 5.39
N PHE A 70 14.19 -4.23 4.33
CA PHE A 70 14.39 -5.07 3.13
C PHE A 70 15.24 -6.32 3.41
N ASN A 71 16.27 -6.21 4.25
CA ASN A 71 17.10 -7.35 4.64
C ASN A 71 16.28 -8.39 5.40
N TRP A 72 15.33 -7.96 6.24
CA TRP A 72 14.40 -8.88 6.90
C TRP A 72 13.54 -9.62 5.88
N LEU A 73 12.99 -8.92 4.87
CA LEU A 73 12.21 -9.56 3.79
C LEU A 73 13.02 -10.65 3.09
N ILE A 74 14.30 -10.39 2.75
CA ILE A 74 15.15 -11.41 2.11
C ILE A 74 15.31 -12.65 3.00
N LYS A 75 15.59 -12.44 4.30
CA LYS A 75 15.80 -13.53 5.26
C LYS A 75 14.57 -14.37 5.52
N SER A 76 13.38 -13.75 5.47
CA SER A 76 12.09 -14.39 5.76
C SER A 76 11.37 -14.95 4.52
N GLN A 77 11.91 -14.72 3.31
CA GLN A 77 11.32 -15.22 2.07
C GLN A 77 11.39 -16.74 1.98
N ASN A 78 10.24 -17.36 1.66
CA ASN A 78 10.16 -18.80 1.40
C ASN A 78 10.89 -19.17 0.09
N GLU A 79 11.27 -20.44 -0.05
CA GLU A 79 11.97 -20.95 -1.25
C GLU A 79 11.18 -20.73 -2.54
N ASP A 80 9.83 -20.79 -2.47
CA ASP A 80 8.93 -20.56 -3.60
C ASP A 80 8.76 -19.08 -3.99
N GLY A 81 9.36 -18.16 -3.24
CA GLY A 81 9.33 -16.73 -3.46
C GLY A 81 8.23 -15.99 -2.69
N SER A 82 7.39 -16.71 -1.95
CA SER A 82 6.33 -16.12 -1.13
C SER A 82 6.84 -15.69 0.25
N TRP A 83 5.93 -15.05 1.00
CA TRP A 83 6.01 -14.91 2.45
C TRP A 83 4.76 -15.50 3.08
N TYR A 84 4.90 -15.96 4.34
CA TYR A 84 3.74 -16.25 5.17
C TYR A 84 2.96 -14.97 5.47
N SER A 85 1.66 -15.09 5.74
CA SER A 85 0.79 -13.91 5.85
C SER A 85 0.89 -13.18 7.18
N GLU A 86 1.45 -13.81 8.22
CA GLU A 86 1.58 -13.15 9.53
C GLU A 86 2.79 -13.70 10.29
N PHE A 87 3.48 -12.78 10.98
CA PHE A 87 4.60 -13.07 11.85
C PHE A 87 4.41 -12.37 13.20
N ILE A 88 4.88 -13.01 14.28
CA ILE A 88 5.03 -12.40 15.60
C ILE A 88 6.44 -12.71 16.10
N ASN A 89 7.22 -11.69 16.45
CA ASN A 89 8.64 -11.83 16.83
C ASN A 89 9.43 -12.66 15.82
N ASP A 90 9.29 -12.37 14.54
CA ASP A 90 9.93 -13.04 13.39
C ASP A 90 9.52 -14.50 13.18
N VAL A 91 8.58 -15.02 13.96
CA VAL A 91 8.08 -16.39 13.82
C VAL A 91 6.75 -16.35 13.04
N PRO A 92 6.62 -17.11 11.93
CA PRO A 92 5.35 -17.22 11.22
C PRO A 92 4.24 -17.78 12.12
N THR A 93 3.11 -17.09 12.16
CA THR A 93 1.93 -17.49 12.94
C THR A 93 0.74 -17.88 12.07
N LYS A 94 0.66 -17.36 10.84
CA LYS A 94 -0.28 -17.80 9.81
C LYS A 94 0.49 -18.22 8.57
N LEU A 95 0.40 -19.50 8.23
CA LEU A 95 1.21 -20.13 7.19
C LEU A 95 0.60 -20.05 5.78
N ASN A 96 -0.61 -19.52 5.63
CA ASN A 96 -1.13 -19.18 4.32
C ASN A 96 -0.27 -18.07 3.68
N LYS A 97 -0.28 -18.00 2.35
CA LYS A 97 0.57 -17.12 1.56
C LYS A 97 -0.29 -16.24 0.67
N GLN A 98 -0.38 -14.95 1.00
CA GLN A 98 -1.15 -14.02 0.18
C GLN A 98 -0.34 -13.61 -1.06
N THR A 99 -0.94 -13.71 -2.23
CA THR A 99 -0.24 -13.52 -3.51
C THR A 99 0.24 -12.08 -3.71
N HIS A 100 -0.56 -11.11 -3.30
CA HIS A 100 -0.18 -9.69 -3.39
C HIS A 100 0.95 -9.31 -2.43
N PHE A 101 1.05 -9.91 -1.24
CA PHE A 101 2.19 -9.70 -0.34
C PHE A 101 3.51 -10.06 -1.01
N SER A 102 3.51 -11.16 -1.78
CA SER A 102 4.73 -11.69 -2.38
C SER A 102 5.29 -10.79 -3.49
N SER A 103 4.46 -10.10 -4.23
CA SER A 103 4.92 -9.19 -5.30
C SER A 103 5.18 -7.76 -4.82
N TYR A 104 4.63 -7.35 -3.66
CA TYR A 104 4.64 -5.95 -3.20
C TYR A 104 6.04 -5.42 -2.87
N ILE A 105 7.02 -6.28 -2.60
CA ILE A 105 8.43 -5.91 -2.46
C ILE A 105 8.94 -5.07 -3.65
N SER A 106 8.42 -5.29 -4.85
CA SER A 106 8.80 -4.50 -6.03
C SER A 106 8.34 -3.05 -5.95
N VAL A 107 7.19 -2.79 -5.30
CA VAL A 107 6.68 -1.43 -5.06
C VAL A 107 7.59 -0.69 -4.10
N GLY A 108 7.87 -1.29 -2.94
CA GLY A 108 8.77 -0.71 -1.95
C GLY A 108 10.18 -0.47 -2.50
N LEU A 109 10.72 -1.42 -3.28
CA LEU A 109 12.06 -1.31 -3.83
C LEU A 109 12.18 -0.23 -4.92
N LEU A 110 11.17 -0.08 -5.79
CA LEU A 110 11.16 1.01 -6.77
C LEU A 110 11.01 2.36 -6.06
N HIS A 111 10.15 2.47 -5.05
CA HIS A 111 10.01 3.66 -4.23
C HIS A 111 11.37 4.06 -3.59
N TYR A 112 12.05 3.09 -2.98
CA TYR A 112 13.38 3.29 -2.42
C TYR A 112 14.37 3.84 -3.46
N PHE A 113 14.41 3.24 -4.65
CA PHE A 113 15.30 3.67 -5.73
C PHE A 113 14.98 5.08 -6.24
N LEU A 114 13.71 5.42 -6.38
CA LEU A 114 13.31 6.76 -6.82
C LEU A 114 13.86 7.85 -5.90
N ILE A 115 13.99 7.57 -4.62
CA ILE A 115 14.48 8.53 -3.61
C ILE A 115 16.01 8.49 -3.49
N THR A 116 16.60 7.31 -3.39
CA THR A 116 18.02 7.14 -3.02
C THR A 116 18.95 7.05 -4.21
N ARG A 117 18.47 6.58 -5.37
CA ARG A 117 19.28 6.23 -6.54
C ARG A 117 20.35 5.16 -6.27
N ASP A 118 20.21 4.39 -5.19
CA ASP A 118 21.15 3.33 -4.77
C ASP A 118 20.97 2.07 -5.63
N LEU A 119 21.60 2.07 -6.82
CA LEU A 119 21.54 0.95 -7.77
C LEU A 119 22.16 -0.34 -7.21
N GLU A 120 23.22 -0.22 -6.41
CA GLU A 120 23.91 -1.37 -5.81
C GLU A 120 22.94 -2.10 -4.87
N PHE A 121 22.28 -1.38 -3.98
CA PHE A 121 21.33 -1.95 -3.05
C PHE A 121 20.16 -2.62 -3.77
N ILE A 122 19.49 -1.94 -4.71
CA ILE A 122 18.36 -2.55 -5.42
C ILE A 122 18.76 -3.79 -6.22
N THR A 123 19.98 -3.82 -6.77
CA THR A 123 20.51 -5.00 -7.46
C THR A 123 20.70 -6.17 -6.50
N SER A 124 21.11 -5.91 -5.25
CA SER A 124 21.25 -6.96 -4.22
C SER A 124 19.90 -7.58 -3.80
N ILE A 125 18.83 -6.78 -3.80
CA ILE A 125 17.45 -7.22 -3.46
C ILE A 125 16.75 -7.89 -4.66
N TRP A 126 17.18 -7.60 -5.88
CA TRP A 126 16.53 -7.99 -7.13
C TRP A 126 16.16 -9.49 -7.24
N PRO A 127 17.02 -10.45 -6.83
CA PRO A 127 16.65 -11.88 -6.85
C PRO A 127 15.40 -12.22 -6.03
N SER A 128 15.17 -11.52 -4.91
CA SER A 128 13.97 -11.69 -4.08
C SER A 128 12.73 -11.11 -4.76
N VAL A 129 12.86 -9.97 -5.41
CA VAL A 129 11.77 -9.39 -6.23
C VAL A 129 11.35 -10.34 -7.34
N ILE A 130 12.31 -10.89 -8.08
CA ILE A 130 12.03 -11.87 -9.15
C ILE A 130 11.21 -13.03 -8.61
N LYS A 131 11.63 -13.63 -7.50
CA LYS A 131 10.92 -14.78 -6.90
C LYS A 131 9.52 -14.42 -6.45
N GLY A 132 9.34 -13.27 -5.79
CA GLY A 132 8.04 -12.83 -5.29
C GLY A 132 7.04 -12.54 -6.41
N VAL A 133 7.47 -11.87 -7.48
CA VAL A 133 6.65 -11.60 -8.66
C VAL A 133 6.31 -12.90 -9.39
N ASP A 134 7.30 -13.77 -9.62
CA ASP A 134 7.09 -15.05 -10.28
C ASP A 134 6.13 -15.96 -9.49
N PHE A 135 6.18 -15.95 -8.16
CA PHE A 135 5.21 -16.66 -7.32
C PHE A 135 3.77 -16.21 -7.65
N SER A 136 3.52 -14.89 -7.68
CA SER A 136 2.18 -14.35 -7.92
C SER A 136 1.68 -14.68 -9.33
N ILE A 137 2.49 -14.47 -10.37
CA ILE A 137 2.04 -14.65 -11.77
C ILE A 137 1.90 -16.12 -12.18
N LYS A 138 2.63 -17.05 -11.55
CA LYS A 138 2.44 -18.50 -11.81
C LYS A 138 1.01 -18.97 -11.52
N LEU A 139 0.30 -18.25 -10.68
CA LEU A 139 -1.08 -18.55 -10.27
C LEU A 139 -2.12 -17.86 -11.17
N GLN A 140 -1.69 -17.04 -12.13
CA GLN A 140 -2.61 -16.34 -13.03
C GLN A 140 -3.34 -17.33 -13.94
N ASN A 141 -4.67 -17.29 -13.96
CA ASN A 141 -5.49 -18.12 -14.80
C ASN A 141 -5.72 -17.50 -16.20
N ALA A 142 -6.39 -18.26 -17.08
CA ALA A 142 -6.69 -17.83 -18.44
C ALA A 142 -7.61 -16.58 -18.52
N LYS A 143 -8.33 -16.23 -17.45
CA LYS A 143 -9.15 -15.03 -17.37
C LYS A 143 -8.34 -13.80 -16.93
N GLY A 144 -7.05 -13.96 -16.58
CA GLY A 144 -6.17 -12.92 -16.13
C GLY A 144 -6.22 -12.66 -14.63
N THR A 145 -7.06 -13.36 -13.86
CA THR A 145 -7.15 -13.22 -12.40
C THR A 145 -6.13 -14.07 -11.68
N ILE A 146 -5.74 -13.64 -10.48
CA ILE A 146 -4.78 -14.31 -9.59
C ILE A 146 -5.50 -14.60 -8.27
N PRO A 147 -5.49 -15.86 -7.75
CA PRO A 147 -6.16 -16.17 -6.49
C PRO A 147 -5.57 -15.35 -5.34
N TRP A 148 -6.40 -15.00 -4.37
CA TRP A 148 -5.99 -14.18 -3.24
C TRP A 148 -4.85 -14.80 -2.45
N CYS A 149 -4.93 -16.11 -2.17
CA CYS A 149 -3.93 -16.78 -1.35
C CYS A 149 -3.69 -18.23 -1.78
N ILE A 150 -2.56 -18.76 -1.32
CA ILE A 150 -2.31 -20.19 -1.18
C ILE A 150 -2.59 -20.54 0.29
N ASN A 151 -3.40 -21.55 0.55
CA ASN A 151 -3.70 -22.00 1.91
C ASN A 151 -2.52 -22.77 2.55
N GLU A 152 -2.66 -23.16 3.80
CA GLU A 152 -1.58 -23.86 4.54
C GLU A 152 -1.24 -25.23 3.95
N GLU A 153 -2.16 -25.88 3.24
CA GLU A 153 -1.94 -27.14 2.52
C GLU A 153 -1.25 -26.95 1.16
N GLY A 154 -0.94 -25.72 0.78
CA GLY A 154 -0.27 -25.38 -0.49
C GLY A 154 -1.21 -25.31 -1.69
N LEU A 155 -2.54 -25.24 -1.48
CA LEU A 155 -3.53 -25.17 -2.54
C LEU A 155 -3.97 -23.72 -2.79
N PRO A 156 -4.11 -23.31 -4.07
CA PRO A 156 -4.67 -22.00 -4.40
C PRO A 156 -6.10 -21.86 -3.87
N GLY A 157 -6.40 -20.70 -3.29
CA GLY A 157 -7.76 -20.32 -2.95
C GLY A 157 -8.63 -20.17 -4.21
N ASP A 158 -9.93 -20.25 -4.04
CA ASP A 158 -10.93 -20.09 -5.10
C ASP A 158 -11.57 -18.69 -5.12
N ASP A 159 -11.03 -17.76 -4.34
CA ASP A 159 -11.44 -16.36 -4.32
C ASP A 159 -10.37 -15.45 -4.90
N TYR A 160 -10.81 -14.37 -5.55
CA TYR A 160 -9.99 -13.41 -6.28
C TYR A 160 -10.41 -12.03 -5.83
N LEU A 161 -9.52 -11.30 -5.12
CA LEU A 161 -9.86 -9.98 -4.60
C LEU A 161 -9.45 -8.87 -5.55
N ILE A 162 -10.34 -7.90 -5.76
CA ILE A 162 -10.05 -6.68 -6.56
C ILE A 162 -8.86 -5.93 -5.96
N THR A 163 -8.84 -5.69 -4.66
CA THR A 163 -7.77 -4.97 -3.97
C THR A 163 -6.44 -5.70 -4.13
N GLY A 164 -6.35 -6.98 -3.78
CA GLY A 164 -5.13 -7.78 -3.92
C GLY A 164 -4.63 -7.84 -5.37
N SER A 165 -5.55 -8.02 -6.33
CA SER A 165 -5.20 -8.01 -7.76
C SER A 165 -4.71 -6.65 -8.25
N SER A 166 -5.24 -5.55 -7.72
CA SER A 166 -4.78 -4.20 -8.02
C SER A 166 -3.36 -3.96 -7.48
N SER A 167 -3.07 -4.43 -6.26
CA SER A 167 -1.72 -4.40 -5.70
C SER A 167 -0.72 -5.18 -6.56
N ILE A 168 -1.10 -6.38 -7.05
CA ILE A 168 -0.25 -7.16 -7.97
C ILE A 168 -0.05 -6.42 -9.30
N LEU A 169 -1.07 -5.73 -9.82
CA LEU A 169 -0.93 -4.91 -11.04
C LEU A 169 0.16 -3.84 -10.87
N LYS A 170 0.12 -3.11 -9.74
CA LYS A 170 1.13 -2.10 -9.41
C LYS A 170 2.50 -2.72 -9.18
N SER A 171 2.55 -3.86 -8.51
CA SER A 171 3.78 -4.63 -8.29
C SER A 171 4.44 -5.05 -9.60
N LEU A 172 3.66 -5.52 -10.58
CA LEU A 172 4.17 -5.85 -11.92
C LEU A 172 4.70 -4.64 -12.66
N GLU A 173 4.02 -3.49 -12.60
CA GLU A 173 4.49 -2.23 -13.17
C GLU A 173 5.86 -1.84 -12.59
N CYS A 174 5.98 -1.89 -11.26
CA CYS A 174 7.22 -1.56 -10.56
C CYS A 174 8.34 -2.56 -10.89
N ALA A 175 8.04 -3.85 -10.93
CA ALA A 175 9.02 -4.89 -11.28
C ALA A 175 9.53 -4.75 -12.72
N ILE A 176 8.66 -4.43 -13.68
CA ILE A 176 9.02 -4.17 -15.06
C ILE A 176 9.94 -2.93 -15.16
N THR A 177 9.63 -1.87 -14.41
CA THR A 177 10.46 -0.66 -14.35
C THR A 177 11.82 -0.96 -13.72
N LEU A 178 11.87 -1.68 -12.62
CA LEU A 178 13.14 -2.13 -11.99
C LEU A 178 13.97 -3.00 -12.91
N PHE A 179 13.31 -3.91 -13.66
CA PHE A 179 13.97 -4.76 -14.67
C PHE A 179 14.75 -3.92 -15.68
N GLU A 180 14.12 -2.85 -16.19
CA GLU A 180 14.73 -1.94 -17.16
C GLU A 180 15.84 -1.09 -16.53
N ILE A 181 15.67 -0.61 -15.30
CA ILE A 181 16.68 0.15 -14.55
C ILE A 181 17.93 -0.69 -14.28
N ILE A 182 17.76 -1.92 -13.82
CA ILE A 182 18.86 -2.85 -13.50
C ILE A 182 19.50 -3.41 -14.78
N ASN A 183 18.81 -3.31 -15.92
CA ASN A 183 19.21 -3.87 -17.21
C ASN A 183 19.40 -5.40 -17.15
N ASP A 184 18.41 -6.10 -16.57
CA ASP A 184 18.42 -7.57 -16.47
C ASP A 184 18.37 -8.21 -17.88
N PRO A 185 19.22 -9.20 -18.18
CA PRO A 185 19.28 -9.78 -19.52
C PRO A 185 18.13 -10.75 -19.86
N ASP A 186 17.31 -11.19 -18.89
CA ASP A 186 16.24 -12.17 -19.13
C ASP A 186 15.00 -11.56 -19.80
N THR A 187 15.13 -11.26 -21.09
CA THR A 187 14.03 -10.70 -21.90
C THR A 187 12.80 -11.62 -21.98
N THR A 188 12.94 -12.94 -21.73
CA THR A 188 11.82 -13.89 -21.71
C THR A 188 10.96 -13.64 -20.48
N LYS A 189 11.58 -13.45 -19.34
CA LYS A 189 10.91 -13.07 -18.08
C LYS A 189 10.17 -11.74 -18.24
N LEU A 190 10.82 -10.71 -18.75
CA LEU A 190 10.21 -9.40 -19.02
C LEU A 190 8.95 -9.52 -19.88
N LYS A 191 9.00 -10.32 -20.96
CA LYS A 191 7.83 -10.58 -21.82
C LYS A 191 6.70 -11.25 -21.04
N SER A 192 7.01 -12.25 -20.20
CA SER A 192 6.03 -12.93 -19.36
C SER A 192 5.33 -11.97 -18.40
N TRP A 193 6.09 -11.13 -17.72
CA TRP A 193 5.55 -10.12 -16.81
C TRP A 193 4.66 -9.09 -17.51
N LYS A 194 5.10 -8.61 -18.70
CA LYS A 194 4.27 -7.68 -19.52
C LYS A 194 2.96 -8.32 -19.98
N VAL A 195 2.95 -9.61 -20.30
CA VAL A 195 1.72 -10.35 -20.64
C VAL A 195 0.82 -10.47 -19.42
N ALA A 196 1.38 -10.86 -18.26
CA ALA A 196 0.63 -10.99 -17.01
C ALA A 196 0.00 -9.66 -16.60
N TYR A 197 0.75 -8.56 -16.64
CA TYR A 197 0.29 -7.19 -16.40
C TYR A 197 -0.92 -6.83 -17.28
N LYS A 198 -0.81 -7.02 -18.59
CA LYS A 198 -1.89 -6.69 -19.54
C LYS A 198 -3.15 -7.51 -19.26
N SER A 199 -3.01 -8.81 -19.01
CA SER A 199 -4.12 -9.70 -18.73
C SER A 199 -4.83 -9.32 -17.43
N LEU A 200 -4.08 -9.02 -16.38
CA LEU A 200 -4.62 -8.60 -15.09
C LEU A 200 -5.33 -7.23 -15.18
N ARG A 201 -4.75 -6.29 -15.92
CA ARG A 201 -5.36 -4.96 -16.16
C ARG A 201 -6.68 -5.07 -16.90
N VAL A 202 -6.78 -5.97 -17.90
CA VAL A 202 -8.04 -6.22 -18.62
C VAL A 202 -9.09 -6.81 -17.67
N ALA A 203 -8.72 -7.76 -16.81
CA ALA A 203 -9.63 -8.34 -15.82
C ALA A 203 -10.15 -7.29 -14.82
N LEU A 204 -9.27 -6.43 -14.29
CA LEU A 204 -9.65 -5.35 -13.35
C LEU A 204 -10.56 -4.30 -13.98
N ARG A 205 -10.44 -4.04 -15.28
CA ARG A 205 -11.33 -3.13 -16.01
C ARG A 205 -12.70 -3.73 -16.32
N ASN A 206 -12.83 -5.05 -16.29
CA ASN A 206 -14.05 -5.79 -16.56
C ASN A 206 -14.29 -6.82 -15.44
N PRO A 207 -14.53 -6.37 -14.19
CA PRO A 207 -14.45 -7.22 -13.00
C PRO A 207 -15.65 -8.16 -12.82
N ASP A 208 -16.75 -7.95 -13.55
CA ASP A 208 -18.01 -8.67 -13.33
C ASP A 208 -17.83 -10.20 -13.48
N GLY A 209 -18.16 -10.91 -12.41
CA GLY A 209 -18.06 -12.36 -12.35
C GLY A 209 -16.62 -12.92 -12.35
N LEU A 210 -15.61 -12.05 -12.12
CA LEU A 210 -14.20 -12.44 -12.03
C LEU A 210 -13.64 -12.38 -10.61
N PHE A 211 -14.18 -11.50 -9.77
CA PHE A 211 -13.67 -11.22 -8.43
C PHE A 211 -14.76 -11.33 -7.37
N ASP A 212 -14.33 -11.45 -6.12
CA ASP A 212 -15.15 -11.32 -4.91
C ASP A 212 -16.36 -12.28 -4.88
N HIS A 213 -16.09 -13.55 -5.15
CA HIS A 213 -17.15 -14.55 -5.25
C HIS A 213 -17.78 -14.99 -3.92
N LYS A 214 -17.01 -14.89 -2.82
CA LYS A 214 -17.44 -15.41 -1.51
C LYS A 214 -18.07 -14.35 -0.62
N ILE A 215 -17.64 -13.11 -0.73
CA ILE A 215 -18.08 -11.99 0.12
C ILE A 215 -18.43 -10.83 -0.79
N ASP A 216 -19.55 -10.15 -0.53
CA ASP A 216 -19.84 -8.87 -1.19
C ASP A 216 -18.83 -7.81 -0.71
N ARG A 217 -17.81 -7.60 -1.54
CA ARG A 217 -16.72 -6.66 -1.26
C ARG A 217 -17.08 -5.21 -1.55
N LYS A 218 -18.22 -4.93 -2.19
CA LYS A 218 -18.69 -3.55 -2.46
C LYS A 218 -18.94 -2.74 -1.20
N ARG A 219 -18.99 -3.40 -0.06
CA ARG A 219 -19.08 -2.78 1.26
C ARG A 219 -17.77 -2.17 1.75
N PHE A 220 -16.61 -2.53 1.16
CA PHE A 220 -15.28 -2.06 1.55
C PHE A 220 -14.81 -0.93 0.63
N SER A 221 -14.41 0.21 1.19
CA SER A 221 -13.97 1.38 0.41
C SER A 221 -12.74 1.10 -0.45
N MET A 222 -11.82 0.31 0.07
CA MET A 222 -10.58 -0.07 -0.60
C MET A 222 -10.84 -0.75 -1.96
N ASP A 223 -11.88 -1.60 -2.07
CA ASP A 223 -12.21 -2.26 -3.34
C ASP A 223 -12.72 -1.28 -4.42
N TRP A 224 -13.05 -0.04 -4.05
CA TRP A 224 -13.46 0.99 -5.00
C TRP A 224 -12.29 1.85 -5.49
N TYR A 225 -11.48 2.41 -4.57
CA TYR A 225 -10.42 3.34 -4.95
C TYR A 225 -9.08 2.69 -5.25
N TYR A 226 -8.80 1.51 -4.70
CA TYR A 226 -7.51 0.85 -4.85
C TYR A 226 -7.14 0.52 -6.30
N PRO A 227 -8.07 0.08 -7.16
CA PRO A 227 -7.80 -0.05 -8.60
C PRO A 227 -7.38 1.26 -9.28
N VAL A 228 -7.90 2.41 -8.81
CA VAL A 228 -7.48 3.75 -9.28
C VAL A 228 -6.06 4.03 -8.83
N LEU A 229 -5.78 3.85 -7.54
CA LEU A 229 -4.45 4.02 -6.95
C LEU A 229 -3.41 3.19 -7.71
N CYS A 230 -3.72 1.96 -8.03
CA CYS A 230 -2.83 1.03 -8.73
C CYS A 230 -2.78 1.21 -10.26
N GLY A 231 -3.52 2.16 -10.85
CA GLY A 231 -3.42 2.49 -12.27
C GLY A 231 -4.19 1.57 -13.22
N ALA A 232 -5.21 0.87 -12.74
CA ALA A 232 -6.04 0.02 -13.60
C ALA A 232 -6.83 0.82 -14.64
N PHE A 233 -7.27 2.03 -14.30
CA PHE A 233 -8.19 2.84 -15.08
C PHE A 233 -7.53 4.07 -15.73
N GLU A 234 -8.16 4.59 -16.79
CA GLU A 234 -7.83 5.88 -17.37
C GLU A 234 -8.43 7.03 -16.53
N LEU A 235 -7.94 8.25 -16.76
CA LEU A 235 -8.25 9.42 -15.94
C LEU A 235 -9.75 9.66 -15.72
N ASN A 236 -10.56 9.66 -16.78
CA ASN A 236 -11.99 9.94 -16.65
C ASN A 236 -12.71 8.89 -15.79
N SER A 237 -12.42 7.61 -16.03
CA SER A 237 -12.99 6.53 -15.21
C SER A 237 -12.48 6.60 -13.76
N SER A 238 -11.22 7.00 -13.56
CA SER A 238 -10.66 7.22 -12.22
C SER A 238 -11.41 8.29 -11.46
N LYS A 239 -11.69 9.45 -12.09
CA LYS A 239 -12.50 10.53 -11.48
C LYS A 239 -13.89 10.05 -11.10
N GLU A 240 -14.58 9.34 -12.00
CA GLU A 240 -15.91 8.79 -11.70
C GLU A 240 -15.91 7.86 -10.50
N ILE A 241 -14.89 6.98 -10.37
CA ILE A 241 -14.76 6.06 -9.26
C ILE A 241 -14.49 6.83 -7.96
N ILE A 242 -13.59 7.82 -7.97
CA ILE A 242 -13.29 8.66 -6.80
C ILE A 242 -14.57 9.36 -6.30
N HIS A 243 -15.35 9.98 -7.18
CA HIS A 243 -16.60 10.63 -6.79
C HIS A 243 -17.67 9.65 -6.27
N LYS A 244 -17.76 8.45 -6.84
CA LYS A 244 -18.63 7.39 -6.31
C LYS A 244 -18.16 6.92 -4.93
N THR A 245 -16.87 6.77 -4.71
CA THR A 245 -16.32 6.40 -3.39
C THR A 245 -16.68 7.44 -2.35
N ILE A 246 -16.54 8.73 -2.66
CA ILE A 246 -16.96 9.83 -1.78
C ILE A 246 -18.44 9.72 -1.42
N SER A 247 -19.31 9.49 -2.39
CA SER A 247 -20.78 9.43 -2.13
C SER A 247 -21.18 8.31 -1.17
N GLU A 248 -20.36 7.26 -1.03
CA GLU A 248 -20.69 6.06 -0.27
C GLU A 248 -19.94 5.96 1.08
N PHE A 249 -18.70 6.48 1.14
CA PHE A 249 -17.80 6.20 2.25
C PHE A 249 -17.31 7.44 3.00
N TYR A 250 -17.44 8.62 2.44
CA TYR A 250 -16.93 9.83 3.07
C TYR A 250 -17.77 10.28 4.26
N VAL A 251 -17.07 10.65 5.34
CA VAL A 251 -17.65 11.27 6.53
C VAL A 251 -16.98 12.64 6.72
N GLU A 252 -17.77 13.70 6.57
CA GLU A 252 -17.27 15.07 6.63
C GLU A 252 -16.52 15.37 7.93
N GLY A 253 -15.33 15.93 7.80
CA GLY A 253 -14.44 16.27 8.92
C GLY A 253 -13.66 15.11 9.51
N LEU A 254 -13.80 13.88 8.97
CA LEU A 254 -13.11 12.69 9.47
C LEU A 254 -12.33 11.94 8.38
N GLY A 255 -12.91 11.74 7.18
CA GLY A 255 -12.28 11.00 6.09
C GLY A 255 -13.15 9.87 5.54
N ILE A 256 -12.51 8.73 5.20
CA ILE A 256 -13.13 7.60 4.52
C ILE A 256 -13.41 6.44 5.49
N LYS A 257 -14.61 5.89 5.44
CA LYS A 257 -14.95 4.67 6.17
C LYS A 257 -14.26 3.47 5.54
N CYS A 258 -13.75 2.55 6.35
CA CYS A 258 -13.28 1.25 5.87
C CYS A 258 -14.45 0.43 5.30
N VAL A 259 -15.54 0.35 6.08
CA VAL A 259 -16.75 -0.44 5.75
C VAL A 259 -17.96 0.48 5.69
N LYS A 260 -18.79 0.33 4.66
CA LYS A 260 -19.91 1.23 4.36
C LYS A 260 -20.90 1.39 5.51
N GLU A 261 -21.31 0.30 6.13
CA GLU A 261 -22.31 0.26 7.19
C GLU A 261 -21.74 0.50 8.60
N GLU A 262 -20.41 0.45 8.75
CA GLU A 262 -19.76 0.64 10.05
C GLU A 262 -19.50 2.13 10.32
N PRO A 263 -19.80 2.65 11.51
CA PRO A 263 -19.55 4.04 11.85
C PRO A 263 -18.08 4.29 12.23
N TRP A 264 -17.16 3.87 11.38
CA TRP A 264 -15.73 3.83 11.61
C TRP A 264 -14.95 4.36 10.41
N VAL A 265 -14.18 5.43 10.64
CA VAL A 265 -13.25 6.00 9.69
C VAL A 265 -11.85 5.51 10.04
N THR A 266 -11.08 5.08 9.05
CA THR A 266 -9.71 4.62 9.22
C THR A 266 -8.72 5.60 8.59
N VAL A 267 -7.59 5.80 9.26
CA VAL A 267 -6.60 6.79 8.80
C VAL A 267 -5.83 6.28 7.60
N ALA A 268 -5.47 4.99 7.56
CA ALA A 268 -4.73 4.44 6.43
C ALA A 268 -5.55 4.45 5.14
N GLU A 269 -6.76 3.86 5.15
CA GLU A 269 -7.63 3.85 3.97
C GLU A 269 -7.99 5.27 3.51
N THR A 270 -8.11 6.22 4.45
CA THR A 270 -8.31 7.62 4.10
C THR A 270 -7.10 8.18 3.34
N ASN A 271 -5.87 7.87 3.78
CA ASN A 271 -4.65 8.35 3.12
C ASN A 271 -4.36 7.64 1.79
N GLU A 272 -4.65 6.37 1.68
CA GLU A 272 -4.61 5.66 0.40
C GLU A 272 -5.63 6.23 -0.60
N PHE A 273 -6.85 6.55 -0.13
CA PHE A 273 -7.84 7.25 -0.94
C PHE A 273 -7.32 8.63 -1.38
N VAL A 274 -6.62 9.37 -0.52
CA VAL A 274 -5.98 10.64 -0.86
C VAL A 274 -4.99 10.47 -2.01
N ILE A 275 -4.13 9.44 -1.97
CA ILE A 275 -3.20 9.14 -3.07
C ILE A 275 -3.97 8.79 -4.37
N ALA A 276 -5.06 8.01 -4.26
CA ALA A 276 -5.91 7.69 -5.41
C ALA A 276 -6.59 8.94 -6.00
N ALA A 277 -7.04 9.88 -5.16
CA ALA A 277 -7.61 11.14 -5.58
C ALA A 277 -6.56 12.04 -6.27
N MET A 278 -5.34 12.11 -5.74
CA MET A 278 -4.21 12.78 -6.40
C MET A 278 -3.95 12.20 -7.79
N LYS A 279 -3.93 10.87 -7.92
CA LYS A 279 -3.78 10.20 -9.22
C LYS A 279 -4.92 10.51 -10.19
N ALA A 280 -6.11 10.72 -9.68
CA ALA A 280 -7.28 11.12 -10.46
C ALA A 280 -7.33 12.63 -10.75
N GLU A 281 -6.30 13.40 -10.39
CA GLU A 281 -6.23 14.86 -10.53
C GLU A 281 -7.37 15.60 -9.76
N GLU A 282 -7.82 15.02 -8.66
CA GLU A 282 -8.79 15.62 -7.73
C GLU A 282 -8.05 16.26 -6.53
N THR A 283 -7.10 17.15 -6.82
CA THR A 283 -6.13 17.69 -5.85
C THR A 283 -6.79 18.39 -4.67
N ASP A 284 -7.78 19.27 -4.89
CA ASP A 284 -8.46 20.02 -3.81
C ASP A 284 -9.19 19.06 -2.86
N LEU A 285 -9.82 18.02 -3.41
CA LEU A 285 -10.47 16.97 -2.64
C LEU A 285 -9.45 16.18 -1.80
N ALA A 286 -8.33 15.82 -2.41
CA ALA A 286 -7.26 15.10 -1.73
C ALA A 286 -6.71 15.89 -0.54
N ILE A 287 -6.38 17.17 -0.73
CA ILE A 287 -5.86 18.07 0.32
C ILE A 287 -6.88 18.21 1.46
N LYS A 288 -8.16 18.41 1.14
CA LYS A 288 -9.21 18.52 2.15
C LYS A 288 -9.29 17.28 3.03
N ILE A 289 -9.39 16.09 2.40
CA ILE A 289 -9.55 14.82 3.13
C ILE A 289 -8.28 14.47 3.90
N PHE A 290 -7.10 14.74 3.36
CA PHE A 290 -5.83 14.59 4.08
C PHE A 290 -5.81 15.40 5.38
N GLY A 291 -6.19 16.68 5.32
CA GLY A 291 -6.27 17.54 6.51
C GLY A 291 -7.27 17.02 7.56
N GLU A 292 -8.38 16.41 7.13
CA GLU A 292 -9.35 15.80 8.04
C GLU A 292 -8.78 14.55 8.73
N ALA A 293 -8.07 13.68 8.01
CA ALA A 293 -7.44 12.48 8.56
C ALA A 293 -6.39 12.81 9.65
N LEU A 294 -5.66 13.92 9.49
CA LEU A 294 -4.65 14.37 10.46
C LEU A 294 -5.23 14.80 11.82
N ASN A 295 -6.56 14.96 11.95
CA ASN A 295 -7.21 15.18 13.24
C ASN A 295 -7.27 13.89 14.11
N ILE A 296 -7.07 12.71 13.51
CA ILE A 296 -7.13 11.41 14.20
C ILE A 296 -5.70 11.02 14.65
N THR A 297 -5.09 11.86 15.47
CA THR A 297 -3.72 11.69 15.97
C THR A 297 -3.65 11.95 17.47
N ASP A 298 -2.60 11.46 18.13
CA ASP A 298 -2.31 11.79 19.51
C ASP A 298 -1.66 13.18 19.66
N SER A 299 -1.30 13.57 20.89
CA SER A 299 -0.63 14.83 21.19
C SER A 299 0.76 14.97 20.56
N SER A 300 1.38 13.88 20.15
CA SER A 300 2.68 13.82 19.45
C SER A 300 2.52 13.73 17.93
N ASN A 301 1.31 13.88 17.41
CA ASN A 301 0.93 13.74 16.00
C ASN A 301 1.05 12.32 15.43
N ILE A 302 1.18 11.29 16.27
CA ILE A 302 1.18 9.91 15.81
C ILE A 302 -0.26 9.49 15.48
N PRO A 303 -0.53 8.97 14.27
CA PRO A 303 -1.88 8.63 13.85
C PRO A 303 -2.39 7.37 14.57
N TYR A 304 -3.64 7.42 15.02
CA TYR A 304 -4.40 6.24 15.43
C TYR A 304 -4.86 5.46 14.20
N MET A 305 -5.22 4.19 14.38
CA MET A 305 -5.79 3.37 13.32
C MET A 305 -7.09 3.98 12.77
N GLY A 306 -7.97 4.47 13.66
CA GLY A 306 -9.21 5.08 13.22
C GLY A 306 -10.05 5.68 14.34
N TRP A 307 -11.20 6.24 13.94
CA TRP A 307 -12.16 6.91 14.80
C TRP A 307 -13.55 6.30 14.62
N GLN A 308 -14.12 5.77 15.71
CA GLN A 308 -15.51 5.33 15.77
C GLN A 308 -16.39 6.51 16.20
N TYR A 309 -17.13 7.08 15.27
CA TYR A 309 -17.78 8.39 15.46
C TYR A 309 -19.15 8.36 16.15
N VAL A 310 -19.73 7.19 16.42
CA VAL A 310 -20.94 7.06 17.24
C VAL A 310 -20.58 7.06 18.72
N GLU A 311 -19.57 6.27 19.09
CA GLU A 311 -19.06 6.19 20.47
C GLU A 311 -18.08 7.32 20.81
N ASN A 312 -17.56 8.03 19.79
CA ASN A 312 -16.54 9.08 19.93
C ASN A 312 -15.26 8.57 20.61
N ILE A 313 -14.71 7.48 20.09
CA ILE A 313 -13.48 6.85 20.59
C ILE A 313 -12.50 6.55 19.46
N TYR A 314 -11.20 6.55 19.76
CA TYR A 314 -10.20 5.90 18.91
C TYR A 314 -10.44 4.39 18.95
N TRP A 315 -10.57 3.76 17.79
CA TRP A 315 -10.85 2.33 17.73
C TRP A 315 -10.22 1.67 16.52
N PRO A 316 -9.47 0.56 16.74
CA PRO A 316 -8.92 0.17 18.06
C PRO A 316 -8.04 1.29 18.63
N ASP A 317 -7.77 1.29 19.92
CA ASP A 317 -6.86 2.24 20.57
C ASP A 317 -5.40 1.85 20.28
N GLU A 318 -5.06 1.91 19.00
CA GLU A 318 -3.79 1.48 18.42
C GLU A 318 -3.26 2.49 17.41
N LYS A 319 -1.95 2.55 17.27
CA LYS A 319 -1.24 3.42 16.33
C LYS A 319 -0.29 2.59 15.45
N PRO A 320 -0.80 1.90 14.44
CA PRO A 320 0.01 1.01 13.62
C PRO A 320 1.11 1.74 12.82
N SER A 321 2.27 1.11 12.69
CA SER A 321 3.40 1.64 11.91
C SER A 321 3.05 1.88 10.44
N TRP A 322 2.27 0.99 9.84
CA TRP A 322 1.80 1.12 8.47
C TRP A 322 0.79 2.28 8.29
N THR A 323 -0.07 2.54 9.30
CA THR A 323 -0.93 3.74 9.30
C THR A 323 -0.09 5.01 9.28
N ALA A 324 0.99 5.04 10.07
CA ALA A 324 1.96 6.13 10.03
C ALA A 324 2.65 6.24 8.66
N GLY A 325 2.99 5.11 8.04
CA GLY A 325 3.50 5.01 6.67
C GLY A 325 2.54 5.62 5.65
N ALA A 326 1.26 5.25 5.70
CA ALA A 326 0.23 5.77 4.79
C ALA A 326 0.08 7.29 4.87
N VAL A 327 0.14 7.88 6.09
CA VAL A 327 0.13 9.36 6.27
C VAL A 327 1.32 10.01 5.59
N ILE A 328 2.53 9.47 5.77
CA ILE A 328 3.75 10.01 5.14
C ILE A 328 3.65 9.93 3.61
N LEU A 329 3.20 8.80 3.08
CA LEU A 329 3.07 8.60 1.63
C LEU A 329 2.01 9.52 1.00
N ALA A 330 0.90 9.76 1.68
CA ALA A 330 -0.11 10.71 1.23
C ALA A 330 0.42 12.15 1.26
N ALA A 331 1.17 12.51 2.30
CA ALA A 331 1.83 13.83 2.38
C ALA A 331 2.83 14.00 1.24
N ASP A 332 3.66 12.99 0.97
CA ASP A 332 4.61 13.06 -0.15
C ASP A 332 3.89 13.18 -1.50
N ALA A 333 2.80 12.43 -1.70
CA ALA A 333 1.99 12.55 -2.91
C ALA A 333 1.42 13.96 -3.15
N ILE A 334 1.03 14.68 -2.07
CA ILE A 334 0.49 16.03 -2.14
C ILE A 334 1.61 17.08 -2.29
N PHE A 335 2.61 17.04 -1.40
CA PHE A 335 3.61 18.10 -1.26
C PHE A 335 4.88 17.85 -2.07
N LYS A 336 5.05 16.63 -2.60
CA LYS A 336 6.20 16.23 -3.44
C LYS A 336 7.55 16.48 -2.76
N PHE A 337 7.70 15.98 -1.55
CA PHE A 337 8.94 16.06 -0.79
C PHE A 337 10.08 15.30 -1.45
N THR A 338 9.73 14.18 -2.14
CA THR A 338 10.69 13.27 -2.78
C THR A 338 10.26 12.87 -4.18
N ASP A 339 11.20 12.29 -4.94
CA ASP A 339 10.87 11.67 -6.24
C ASP A 339 9.98 10.41 -6.09
N GLY A 340 9.90 9.83 -4.88
CA GLY A 340 9.00 8.73 -4.55
C GLY A 340 7.52 9.08 -4.66
N ALA A 341 7.16 10.35 -4.48
CA ALA A 341 5.82 10.90 -4.66
C ALA A 341 5.18 10.49 -6.00
N ASN A 342 5.99 10.34 -7.05
CA ASN A 342 5.50 10.03 -8.38
C ASN A 342 5.11 8.55 -8.57
N LEU A 343 5.51 7.67 -7.66
CA LEU A 343 5.30 6.22 -7.80
C LEU A 343 3.84 5.85 -8.09
N PHE A 344 2.91 6.43 -7.35
CA PHE A 344 1.48 6.18 -7.51
C PHE A 344 0.77 7.25 -8.35
N VAL A 345 1.24 8.49 -8.33
CA VAL A 345 0.55 9.66 -8.90
C VAL A 345 0.89 9.87 -10.37
N ASP A 346 2.13 9.55 -10.81
CA ASP A 346 2.54 9.78 -12.20
C ASP A 346 1.73 8.92 -13.18
N GLN A 347 1.35 9.56 -14.29
CA GLN A 347 0.62 8.91 -15.38
C GLN A 347 1.56 8.31 -16.44
N GLN A 348 2.86 8.63 -16.42
CA GLN A 348 3.81 8.23 -17.47
C GLN A 348 4.18 6.74 -17.44
N THR A 349 3.99 6.04 -16.34
CA THR A 349 4.17 4.58 -16.25
C THR A 349 3.10 3.79 -17.02
N ARG A 350 2.12 4.45 -17.64
CA ARG A 350 1.01 3.83 -18.38
C ARG A 350 1.37 3.29 -19.79
N ASN A 351 2.57 3.49 -20.26
CA ASN A 351 3.00 3.09 -21.61
C ASN A 351 3.71 1.72 -21.68
N LEU A 352 3.53 0.88 -20.65
CA LEU A 352 4.07 -0.49 -20.61
C LEU A 352 3.30 -1.48 -21.46
#